data_2b5d7445e4703272b9b6b3e926732856
#
_entry.id   2b5d7445e4703272b9b6b3e926732856
#
_cell.length_a   1.000
_cell.length_b   1.000
_cell.length_c   1.000
_cell.angle_alpha   90.00
_cell.angle_beta   90.00
_cell.angle_gamma   90.00
#
_symmetry.space_group_name_H-M   'P 1'
#
loop_
_entity.id
_entity.type
_entity.pdbx_description
1 polymer ?
#
loop_
_entity_poly.entity_id
_entity_poly.type
_entity_poly.pdbx_seq_one_letter_code
_entity_poly.pdbx_strand_id
1 'polypeptide(L)'
;MKDKKLQEVLTEIREIAGMDAALFSDAAELLVAPFSDMNIRKTDVKAFLSLDQAEWQQEEFYFFKITIPEAAYVLVLPQIATETVLVGRLAVCQIRNLLSLETQPMSREQFILEVLHGKLEPTEVLNTMQRLHIASSAWMVYVLRTVGKTETACMETLKNLFCDRRHDFLLPIDEETIVLVKDVKDRKEPSEIESIAYRILDNVQAEAMQQLHIGYGRLAEELIGISKSYEQALQALEIGSIFEMRHSVMAYERLGVGRLVYELPRESGERFLEEVFSGKEGELEEEDLGTIERFLENNLNISETARQMYIHRNTLVYRLERVQKMTGLDVRRFCLLYTSP
;
A
#
# COMPACT_ATOMS: atom_id res chain seq x y z
N MET A 1 4.39 15.58 17.58
CA MET A 1 5.19 14.80 16.61
C MET A 1 6.39 15.62 16.13
N LYS A 2 6.20 16.90 15.80
CA LYS A 2 7.23 17.86 15.35
C LYS A 2 8.43 17.96 16.31
N ASP A 3 8.17 18.20 17.58
CA ASP A 3 9.22 18.39 18.60
C ASP A 3 10.08 17.13 18.80
N LYS A 4 9.49 15.94 18.66
CA LYS A 4 10.22 14.68 18.79
C LYS A 4 11.24 14.47 17.67
N LYS A 5 10.86 14.72 16.41
CA LYS A 5 11.78 14.61 15.26
C LYS A 5 12.90 15.67 15.31
N LEU A 6 12.56 16.89 15.72
CA LEU A 6 13.57 17.94 15.92
C LEU A 6 14.53 17.58 17.05
N GLN A 7 14.02 16.98 18.12
CA GLN A 7 14.85 16.48 19.22
C GLN A 7 15.78 15.35 18.77
N GLU A 8 15.31 14.43 17.93
CA GLU A 8 16.11 13.35 17.34
C GLU A 8 17.28 13.94 16.53
N VAL A 9 17.02 14.91 15.64
CA VAL A 9 18.09 15.57 14.85
C VAL A 9 19.11 16.27 15.72
N LEU A 10 18.68 17.01 16.76
CA LEU A 10 19.62 17.69 17.65
C LEU A 10 20.44 16.69 18.48
N THR A 11 19.88 15.54 18.80
CA THR A 11 20.58 14.44 19.46
C THR A 11 21.63 13.80 18.55
N GLU A 12 21.28 13.55 17.26
CA GLU A 12 22.22 13.06 16.25
C GLU A 12 23.42 14.01 16.04
N ILE A 13 23.17 15.35 16.01
CA ILE A 13 24.24 16.35 15.91
C ILE A 13 25.24 16.19 17.07
N ARG A 14 24.74 15.97 18.29
CA ARG A 14 25.61 15.73 19.45
C ARG A 14 26.38 14.43 19.32
N GLU A 15 25.72 13.34 18.92
CA GLU A 15 26.37 12.02 18.77
C GLU A 15 27.47 12.04 17.71
N ILE A 16 27.24 12.74 16.58
CA ILE A 16 28.17 12.78 15.44
C ILE A 16 29.26 13.82 15.64
N ALA A 17 28.88 15.05 16.04
CA ALA A 17 29.79 16.19 16.09
C ALA A 17 30.28 16.53 17.51
N GLY A 18 29.73 15.90 18.55
CA GLY A 18 30.07 16.20 19.95
C GLY A 18 29.63 17.60 20.41
N MET A 19 28.67 18.22 19.69
CA MET A 19 28.23 19.58 19.93
C MET A 19 26.78 19.61 20.39
N ASP A 20 26.51 20.30 21.49
CA ASP A 20 25.14 20.56 21.93
C ASP A 20 24.50 21.62 21.01
N ALA A 21 23.21 21.48 20.74
CA ALA A 21 22.47 22.36 19.89
C ALA A 21 21.14 22.78 20.53
N ALA A 22 20.73 24.04 20.29
CA ALA A 22 19.44 24.55 20.74
C ALA A 22 18.70 25.22 19.58
N LEU A 23 17.39 24.94 19.47
CA LEU A 23 16.52 25.51 18.44
C LEU A 23 15.51 26.45 19.06
N PHE A 24 15.42 27.67 18.51
CA PHE A 24 14.51 28.74 18.95
C PHE A 24 13.52 29.09 17.86
N SER A 25 12.34 29.57 18.26
CA SER A 25 11.32 30.13 17.36
C SER A 25 11.67 31.57 16.94
N ASP A 26 10.89 32.12 16.01
CA ASP A 26 10.91 33.54 15.61
C ASP A 26 10.54 34.49 16.76
N ALA A 27 9.81 34.01 17.77
CA ALA A 27 9.55 34.75 19.01
C ALA A 27 10.72 34.67 20.02
N ALA A 28 11.83 34.01 19.67
CA ALA A 28 12.96 33.71 20.54
C ALA A 28 12.58 32.84 21.75
N GLU A 29 11.61 31.93 21.57
CA GLU A 29 11.26 30.92 22.55
C GLU A 29 12.03 29.63 22.24
N LEU A 30 12.56 29.02 23.29
CA LEU A 30 13.26 27.75 23.17
C LEU A 30 12.25 26.65 22.79
N LEU A 31 12.44 26.02 21.63
CA LEU A 31 11.59 24.93 21.17
C LEU A 31 12.16 23.57 21.59
N VAL A 32 13.44 23.34 21.32
CA VAL A 32 14.12 22.09 21.61
C VAL A 32 15.56 22.35 22.04
N ALA A 33 15.94 21.80 23.18
CA ALA A 33 17.33 21.70 23.63
C ALA A 33 17.47 20.37 24.38
N PRO A 34 17.94 19.30 23.73
CA PRO A 34 18.03 17.98 24.36
C PRO A 34 18.93 17.94 25.59
N PHE A 35 19.87 18.90 25.68
CA PHE A 35 20.90 18.99 26.72
C PHE A 35 20.98 20.43 27.20
N SER A 36 20.50 20.71 28.39
CA SER A 36 20.02 22.02 28.83
C SER A 36 21.03 22.96 29.52
N ASP A 37 22.34 22.78 29.35
CA ASP A 37 23.34 23.65 30.04
C ASP A 37 23.85 24.85 29.21
N MET A 38 23.22 25.10 28.04
CA MET A 38 23.59 26.27 27.21
C MET A 38 22.95 27.55 27.75
N ASN A 39 23.74 28.42 28.33
CA ASN A 39 23.27 29.71 28.87
C ASN A 39 23.06 30.77 27.76
N ILE A 40 22.11 30.49 26.85
CA ILE A 40 21.79 31.37 25.70
C ILE A 40 20.80 32.44 26.15
N ARG A 41 21.15 33.68 25.96
CA ARG A 41 20.27 34.81 26.29
C ARG A 41 19.22 35.03 25.19
N LYS A 42 17.97 35.11 25.57
CA LYS A 42 16.87 35.44 24.61
C LYS A 42 17.07 36.74 23.87
N THR A 43 17.79 37.69 24.48
CA THR A 43 18.17 39.00 23.87
C THR A 43 19.05 38.83 22.64
N ASP A 44 19.98 37.87 22.69
CA ASP A 44 20.93 37.63 21.60
C ASP A 44 20.22 36.94 20.42
N VAL A 45 19.32 36.03 20.70
CA VAL A 45 18.46 35.40 19.67
C VAL A 45 17.58 36.43 18.97
N LYS A 46 16.97 37.38 19.73
CA LYS A 46 16.17 38.47 19.17
C LYS A 46 17.01 39.42 18.35
N ALA A 47 18.21 39.77 18.82
CA ALA A 47 19.15 40.63 18.11
C ALA A 47 19.52 39.99 16.75
N PHE A 48 19.83 38.69 16.73
CA PHE A 48 20.15 37.96 15.51
C PHE A 48 18.95 37.88 14.53
N LEU A 49 17.75 37.65 15.03
CA LEU A 49 16.54 37.62 14.19
C LEU A 49 16.31 38.93 13.44
N SER A 50 16.70 40.09 14.04
CA SER A 50 16.58 41.40 13.42
C SER A 50 17.67 41.70 12.38
N LEU A 51 18.77 40.92 12.33
CA LEU A 51 19.83 41.06 11.35
C LEU A 51 19.42 40.38 10.03
N ASP A 52 19.81 40.99 8.91
CA ASP A 52 19.67 40.40 7.58
C ASP A 52 20.89 39.51 7.23
N GLN A 53 21.22 38.60 8.12
CA GLN A 53 22.34 37.68 7.99
C GLN A 53 21.88 36.24 8.23
N ALA A 54 22.45 35.29 7.48
CA ALA A 54 22.15 33.89 7.63
C ALA A 54 22.90 33.25 8.82
N GLU A 55 24.04 33.81 9.18
CA GLU A 55 24.95 33.29 10.21
C GLU A 55 25.49 34.46 11.02
N TRP A 56 25.64 34.25 12.32
CA TRP A 56 26.18 35.26 13.22
C TRP A 56 26.97 34.58 14.34
N GLN A 57 28.12 35.16 14.67
CA GLN A 57 28.94 34.71 15.78
C GLN A 57 28.92 35.78 16.88
N GLN A 58 28.58 35.37 18.08
CA GLN A 58 28.62 36.25 19.25
C GLN A 58 29.07 35.44 20.48
N GLU A 59 30.11 35.98 21.17
CA GLU A 59 30.72 35.38 22.34
C GLU A 59 31.16 33.94 22.07
N GLU A 60 30.57 32.97 22.77
CA GLU A 60 30.88 31.53 22.69
C GLU A 60 29.92 30.72 21.77
N PHE A 61 29.04 31.42 21.00
CA PHE A 61 28.00 30.78 20.21
C PHE A 61 27.98 31.22 18.74
N TYR A 62 27.60 30.27 17.88
CA TYR A 62 27.21 30.50 16.51
C TYR A 62 25.70 30.39 16.36
N PHE A 63 25.10 31.38 15.70
CA PHE A 63 23.68 31.48 15.40
C PHE A 63 23.46 31.25 13.91
N PHE A 64 22.52 30.41 13.55
CA PHE A 64 22.16 30.10 12.16
C PHE A 64 20.67 30.33 11.94
N LYS A 65 20.31 31.14 10.95
CA LYS A 65 18.93 31.43 10.61
C LYS A 65 18.37 30.33 9.69
N ILE A 66 17.25 29.76 10.06
CA ILE A 66 16.50 28.77 9.27
C ILE A 66 15.20 29.46 8.83
N THR A 67 15.10 29.78 7.56
CA THR A 67 13.91 30.46 7.01
C THR A 67 13.10 29.43 6.20
N ILE A 68 11.81 29.31 6.51
CA ILE A 68 10.80 28.60 5.74
C ILE A 68 9.68 29.58 5.36
N PRO A 69 8.81 29.29 4.39
CA PRO A 69 7.81 30.24 3.89
C PRO A 69 6.92 30.87 4.97
N GLU A 70 6.63 30.14 6.04
CA GLU A 70 5.67 30.56 7.08
C GLU A 70 6.32 30.99 8.40
N ALA A 71 7.62 30.72 8.64
CA ALA A 71 8.29 30.98 9.90
C ALA A 71 9.82 31.04 9.76
N ALA A 72 10.46 31.67 10.76
CA ALA A 72 11.91 31.64 10.91
C ALA A 72 12.29 30.96 12.22
N TYR A 73 13.41 30.24 12.22
CA TYR A 73 13.97 29.60 13.41
C TYR A 73 15.43 29.95 13.55
N VAL A 74 15.96 29.82 14.75
CA VAL A 74 17.38 30.06 15.03
C VAL A 74 17.97 28.80 15.66
N LEU A 75 18.94 28.22 14.97
CA LEU A 75 19.78 27.15 15.52
C LEU A 75 21.00 27.79 16.17
N VAL A 76 21.31 27.41 17.41
CA VAL A 76 22.46 27.88 18.16
C VAL A 76 23.36 26.70 18.49
N LEU A 77 24.65 26.87 18.18
CA LEU A 77 25.71 25.89 18.48
C LEU A 77 26.85 26.58 19.27
N PRO A 78 27.52 25.88 20.20
CA PRO A 78 28.70 26.42 20.88
C PRO A 78 29.89 26.49 19.92
N GLN A 79 30.73 27.49 20.09
CA GLN A 79 31.97 27.62 19.34
C GLN A 79 33.07 26.77 19.96
N ILE A 80 33.07 25.47 19.66
CA ILE A 80 34.05 24.55 20.22
C ILE A 80 35.20 24.25 19.26
N ALA A 81 34.92 24.24 17.95
CA ALA A 81 35.88 23.84 16.94
C ALA A 81 35.73 24.64 15.61
N THR A 82 36.71 24.52 14.74
CA THR A 82 36.72 25.14 13.42
C THR A 82 35.57 24.61 12.53
N GLU A 83 35.13 23.40 12.80
CA GLU A 83 34.06 22.67 12.07
C GLU A 83 32.66 23.11 12.47
N THR A 84 32.50 23.92 13.56
CA THR A 84 31.16 24.36 14.04
C THR A 84 30.31 24.99 12.96
N VAL A 85 30.93 25.79 12.08
CA VAL A 85 30.19 26.43 10.96
C VAL A 85 29.69 25.42 9.95
N LEU A 86 30.49 24.40 9.62
CA LEU A 86 30.10 23.35 8.68
C LEU A 86 28.97 22.48 9.25
N VAL A 87 29.10 22.09 10.51
CA VAL A 87 28.06 21.34 11.23
C VAL A 87 26.77 22.15 11.29
N GLY A 88 26.85 23.44 11.61
CA GLY A 88 25.70 24.34 11.66
C GLY A 88 24.98 24.42 10.31
N ARG A 89 25.70 24.59 9.20
CA ARG A 89 25.12 24.63 7.85
C ARG A 89 24.45 23.33 7.46
N LEU A 90 25.05 22.17 7.77
CA LEU A 90 24.45 20.86 7.53
C LEU A 90 23.17 20.66 8.37
N ALA A 91 23.23 21.03 9.64
CA ALA A 91 22.09 21.00 10.55
C ALA A 91 20.93 21.91 10.06
N VAL A 92 21.25 23.13 9.62
CA VAL A 92 20.26 24.03 8.98
C VAL A 92 19.58 23.39 7.78
N CYS A 93 20.36 22.73 6.92
CA CYS A 93 19.83 22.04 5.74
C CYS A 93 18.89 20.89 6.14
N GLN A 94 19.28 20.07 7.09
CA GLN A 94 18.50 18.94 7.59
C GLN A 94 17.22 19.41 8.29
N ILE A 95 17.30 20.37 9.20
CA ILE A 95 16.15 20.95 9.91
C ILE A 95 15.20 21.65 8.93
N ARG A 96 15.73 22.41 7.96
CA ARG A 96 14.92 23.04 6.92
C ARG A 96 14.15 22.02 6.10
N ASN A 97 14.78 20.93 5.68
CA ASN A 97 14.11 19.85 4.95
C ASN A 97 12.99 19.22 5.78
N LEU A 98 13.23 18.92 7.05
CA LEU A 98 12.21 18.39 7.96
C LEU A 98 11.02 19.34 8.11
N LEU A 99 11.31 20.63 8.35
CA LEU A 99 10.28 21.65 8.52
C LEU A 99 9.53 21.93 7.21
N SER A 100 10.21 21.90 6.07
CA SER A 100 9.60 22.10 4.75
C SER A 100 8.72 20.92 4.32
N LEU A 101 9.09 19.70 4.69
CA LEU A 101 8.26 18.51 4.44
C LEU A 101 6.95 18.56 5.25
N GLU A 102 6.96 19.15 6.44
CA GLU A 102 5.76 19.34 7.27
C GLU A 102 4.92 20.55 6.86
N THR A 103 5.51 21.56 6.19
CA THR A 103 4.80 22.77 5.73
C THR A 103 4.30 22.70 4.29
N GLN A 104 4.72 21.70 3.50
CA GLN A 104 4.05 21.47 2.21
C GLN A 104 2.60 21.02 2.47
N PRO A 105 1.61 21.76 1.96
CA PRO A 105 0.24 21.28 2.06
C PRO A 105 0.15 19.90 1.43
N MET A 106 -0.22 18.91 2.22
CA MET A 106 -0.42 17.53 1.76
C MET A 106 -1.26 17.56 0.48
N SER A 107 -0.74 16.98 -0.61
CA SER A 107 -1.50 16.88 -1.86
C SER A 107 -2.69 15.94 -1.67
N ARG A 108 -3.70 16.04 -2.55
CA ARG A 108 -4.86 15.16 -2.51
C ARG A 108 -4.46 13.70 -2.71
N GLU A 109 -3.53 13.46 -3.64
CA GLU A 109 -3.00 12.12 -3.93
C GLU A 109 -2.23 11.56 -2.73
N GLN A 110 -1.40 12.38 -2.09
CA GLN A 110 -0.64 11.96 -0.91
C GLN A 110 -1.56 11.65 0.27
N PHE A 111 -2.63 12.44 0.46
CA PHE A 111 -3.63 12.16 1.46
C PHE A 111 -4.36 10.82 1.22
N ILE A 112 -4.81 10.56 -0.02
CA ILE A 112 -5.47 9.29 -0.35
C ILE A 112 -4.52 8.11 -0.16
N LEU A 113 -3.24 8.27 -0.49
CA LEU A 113 -2.23 7.23 -0.26
C LEU A 113 -2.08 6.89 1.24
N GLU A 114 -2.09 7.90 2.12
CA GLU A 114 -2.03 7.69 3.56
C GLU A 114 -3.30 7.01 4.11
N VAL A 115 -4.47 7.37 3.56
CA VAL A 115 -5.75 6.70 3.91
C VAL A 115 -5.74 5.24 3.44
N LEU A 116 -5.26 4.95 2.21
CA LEU A 116 -5.12 3.58 1.69
C LEU A 116 -4.27 2.70 2.60
N HIS A 117 -3.19 3.25 3.15
CA HIS A 117 -2.30 2.52 4.06
C HIS A 117 -2.80 2.47 5.52
N GLY A 118 -3.97 3.03 5.82
CA GLY A 118 -4.53 3.03 7.17
C GLY A 118 -3.72 3.82 8.21
N LYS A 119 -2.95 4.83 7.78
CA LYS A 119 -2.04 5.59 8.65
C LYS A 119 -2.72 6.72 9.42
N LEU A 120 -3.95 7.09 9.04
CA LEU A 120 -4.67 8.22 9.58
C LEU A 120 -5.85 7.78 10.43
N GLU A 121 -6.06 8.49 11.55
CA GLU A 121 -7.23 8.29 12.39
C GLU A 121 -8.50 8.84 11.72
N PRO A 122 -9.71 8.31 12.03
CA PRO A 122 -10.97 8.72 11.41
C PRO A 122 -11.22 10.23 11.46
N THR A 123 -10.89 10.86 12.58
CA THR A 123 -11.05 12.31 12.79
C THR A 123 -10.09 13.12 11.90
N GLU A 124 -8.89 12.65 11.69
CA GLU A 124 -7.90 13.27 10.80
C GLU A 124 -8.33 13.16 9.34
N VAL A 125 -8.90 12.02 8.95
CA VAL A 125 -9.44 11.82 7.61
C VAL A 125 -10.55 12.82 7.32
N LEU A 126 -11.53 12.97 8.21
CA LEU A 126 -12.63 13.91 8.03
C LEU A 126 -12.16 15.37 7.94
N ASN A 127 -11.27 15.78 8.83
CA ASN A 127 -10.72 17.15 8.83
C ASN A 127 -9.94 17.45 7.56
N THR A 128 -9.14 16.48 7.09
CA THR A 128 -8.32 16.66 5.90
C THR A 128 -9.15 16.63 4.63
N MET A 129 -10.20 15.80 4.55
CA MET A 129 -11.18 15.81 3.47
C MET A 129 -11.79 17.19 3.27
N GLN A 130 -12.24 17.83 4.37
CA GLN A 130 -12.82 19.19 4.34
C GLN A 130 -11.79 20.20 3.83
N ARG A 131 -10.55 20.16 4.35
CA ARG A 131 -9.47 21.07 3.94
C ARG A 131 -9.11 20.90 2.46
N LEU A 132 -9.10 19.68 1.94
CA LEU A 132 -8.76 19.36 0.55
C LEU A 132 -9.97 19.39 -0.38
N HIS A 133 -11.15 19.76 0.11
CA HIS A 133 -12.41 19.81 -0.65
C HIS A 133 -12.73 18.49 -1.37
N ILE A 134 -12.52 17.36 -0.67
CA ILE A 134 -12.92 16.04 -1.15
C ILE A 134 -14.35 15.80 -0.68
N ALA A 135 -15.27 15.63 -1.62
CA ALA A 135 -16.68 15.38 -1.31
C ALA A 135 -16.88 14.00 -0.68
N SER A 136 -17.87 13.88 0.21
CA SER A 136 -18.29 12.55 0.69
C SER A 136 -18.92 11.77 -0.46
N SER A 137 -18.47 10.55 -0.66
CA SER A 137 -18.95 9.67 -1.72
C SER A 137 -18.79 8.21 -1.32
N ALA A 138 -19.29 7.30 -2.14
CA ALA A 138 -18.94 5.89 -2.10
C ALA A 138 -17.76 5.62 -3.05
N TRP A 139 -16.84 4.79 -2.60
CA TRP A 139 -15.57 4.56 -3.27
C TRP A 139 -15.35 3.08 -3.57
N MET A 140 -14.73 2.82 -4.71
CA MET A 140 -14.26 1.50 -5.08
C MET A 140 -12.75 1.55 -5.36
N VAL A 141 -12.02 0.57 -4.81
CA VAL A 141 -10.59 0.46 -5.04
C VAL A 141 -10.30 -0.67 -6.01
N TYR A 142 -9.61 -0.32 -7.11
CA TYR A 142 -9.07 -1.25 -8.10
C TYR A 142 -7.55 -1.23 -8.01
N VAL A 143 -6.95 -2.40 -7.86
CA VAL A 143 -5.50 -2.59 -7.97
C VAL A 143 -5.20 -3.18 -9.34
N LEU A 144 -4.40 -2.48 -10.11
CA LEU A 144 -3.99 -2.82 -11.45
C LEU A 144 -2.55 -3.29 -11.39
N ARG A 145 -2.28 -4.54 -11.71
CA ARG A 145 -0.91 -5.08 -11.78
C ARG A 145 -0.57 -5.40 -13.21
N THR A 146 0.44 -4.72 -13.75
CA THR A 146 0.93 -4.95 -15.11
C THR A 146 1.83 -6.17 -15.17
N VAL A 147 1.84 -6.84 -16.30
CA VAL A 147 2.84 -7.88 -16.58
C VAL A 147 4.12 -7.18 -17.03
N GLY A 148 5.11 -7.14 -16.12
CA GLY A 148 6.31 -6.33 -16.28
C GLY A 148 6.10 -4.85 -15.96
N LYS A 149 7.13 -4.05 -16.17
CA LYS A 149 7.13 -2.63 -15.82
C LYS A 149 6.02 -1.85 -16.53
N THR A 150 5.36 -0.97 -15.80
CA THR A 150 4.29 -0.11 -16.33
C THR A 150 4.84 0.82 -17.40
N GLU A 151 4.32 0.72 -18.61
CA GLU A 151 4.68 1.58 -19.72
C GLU A 151 4.02 2.97 -19.62
N THR A 152 4.69 3.99 -20.19
CA THR A 152 4.16 5.36 -20.20
C THR A 152 2.80 5.42 -20.91
N ALA A 153 2.61 4.66 -22.00
CA ALA A 153 1.35 4.57 -22.72
C ALA A 153 0.21 4.05 -21.84
N CYS A 154 0.46 3.05 -20.99
CA CYS A 154 -0.53 2.55 -20.04
C CYS A 154 -0.99 3.64 -19.06
N MET A 155 -0.05 4.38 -18.48
CA MET A 155 -0.39 5.50 -17.59
C MET A 155 -1.15 6.63 -18.30
N GLU A 156 -0.82 6.93 -19.55
CA GLU A 156 -1.54 7.93 -20.34
C GLU A 156 -2.96 7.48 -20.66
N THR A 157 -3.15 6.23 -21.08
CA THR A 157 -4.48 5.64 -21.31
C THR A 157 -5.35 5.71 -20.05
N LEU A 158 -4.80 5.31 -18.89
CA LEU A 158 -5.52 5.38 -17.61
C LEU A 158 -5.87 6.82 -17.22
N LYS A 159 -4.95 7.78 -17.41
CA LYS A 159 -5.22 9.20 -17.16
C LYS A 159 -6.31 9.75 -18.08
N ASN A 160 -6.38 9.31 -19.32
CA ASN A 160 -7.42 9.73 -20.28
C ASN A 160 -8.79 9.12 -19.92
N LEU A 161 -8.84 7.87 -19.48
CA LEU A 161 -10.07 7.21 -19.02
C LEU A 161 -10.67 7.86 -17.76
N PHE A 162 -9.80 8.36 -16.86
CA PHE A 162 -10.17 8.94 -15.58
C PHE A 162 -9.71 10.41 -15.49
N CYS A 163 -10.23 11.24 -16.43
CA CYS A 163 -9.87 12.67 -16.51
C CYS A 163 -10.38 13.48 -15.32
N ASP A 164 -11.43 13.05 -14.64
CA ASP A 164 -12.02 13.79 -13.51
C ASP A 164 -11.21 13.59 -12.23
N ARG A 165 -10.08 14.31 -12.17
CA ARG A 165 -9.19 14.32 -11.00
C ARG A 165 -9.84 14.88 -9.71
N ARG A 166 -11.08 15.35 -9.78
CA ARG A 166 -11.77 15.86 -8.57
C ARG A 166 -12.35 14.73 -7.76
N HIS A 167 -12.73 13.63 -8.43
CA HIS A 167 -13.43 12.51 -7.80
C HIS A 167 -12.69 11.19 -7.92
N ASP A 168 -11.75 11.06 -8.86
CA ASP A 168 -11.00 9.83 -9.09
C ASP A 168 -9.52 10.05 -8.75
N PHE A 169 -8.88 9.05 -8.13
CA PHE A 169 -7.46 9.10 -7.79
C PHE A 169 -6.74 7.93 -8.45
N LEU A 170 -5.77 8.24 -9.30
CA LEU A 170 -4.91 7.27 -9.95
C LEU A 170 -3.51 7.38 -9.36
N LEU A 171 -3.11 6.37 -8.61
CA LEU A 171 -1.91 6.38 -7.77
C LEU A 171 -0.94 5.28 -8.23
N PRO A 172 0.20 5.61 -8.83
CA PRO A 172 1.27 4.64 -9.03
C PRO A 172 1.89 4.30 -7.66
N ILE A 173 1.92 3.02 -7.31
CA ILE A 173 2.47 2.53 -6.04
C ILE A 173 3.92 2.08 -6.23
N ASP A 174 4.17 1.31 -7.29
CA ASP A 174 5.48 0.82 -7.68
C ASP A 174 5.60 0.71 -9.22
N GLU A 175 6.65 0.03 -9.70
CA GLU A 175 6.91 -0.11 -11.14
C GLU A 175 5.86 -0.95 -11.89
N GLU A 176 5.09 -1.80 -11.20
CA GLU A 176 4.12 -2.73 -11.78
C GLU A 176 2.70 -2.51 -11.26
N THR A 177 2.52 -1.71 -10.21
CA THR A 177 1.24 -1.60 -9.49
C THR A 177 0.71 -0.18 -9.53
N ILE A 178 -0.53 -0.03 -10.00
CA ILE A 178 -1.28 1.21 -10.01
C ILE A 178 -2.58 0.99 -9.23
N VAL A 179 -2.96 1.94 -8.40
CA VAL A 179 -4.23 1.93 -7.67
C VAL A 179 -5.15 3.01 -8.21
N LEU A 180 -6.35 2.61 -8.57
CA LEU A 180 -7.44 3.52 -8.89
C LEU A 180 -8.45 3.53 -7.74
N VAL A 181 -8.60 4.68 -7.09
CA VAL A 181 -9.69 4.94 -6.14
C VAL A 181 -10.77 5.71 -6.91
N LYS A 182 -11.85 5.01 -7.23
CA LYS A 182 -12.93 5.49 -8.10
C LYS A 182 -14.13 5.94 -7.29
N ASP A 183 -14.63 7.15 -7.56
CA ASP A 183 -15.95 7.59 -7.09
C ASP A 183 -17.05 6.80 -7.82
N VAL A 184 -17.88 6.09 -7.06
CA VAL A 184 -18.97 5.26 -7.59
C VAL A 184 -20.32 5.62 -6.97
N LYS A 185 -20.47 6.86 -6.49
CA LYS A 185 -21.66 7.35 -5.81
C LYS A 185 -22.97 6.96 -6.53
N ASP A 186 -22.99 7.09 -7.83
CA ASP A 186 -24.18 6.84 -8.68
C ASP A 186 -24.14 5.44 -9.36
N ARG A 187 -23.11 4.62 -9.10
CA ARG A 187 -22.86 3.33 -9.75
C ARG A 187 -22.48 2.27 -8.72
N LYS A 188 -23.44 1.90 -7.89
CA LYS A 188 -23.22 0.94 -6.80
C LYS A 188 -23.58 -0.51 -7.16
N GLU A 189 -24.17 -0.72 -8.32
CA GLU A 189 -24.53 -2.07 -8.77
C GLU A 189 -23.29 -2.89 -9.10
N PRO A 190 -23.20 -4.16 -8.65
CA PRO A 190 -22.03 -5.00 -8.89
C PRO A 190 -21.62 -5.12 -10.37
N SER A 191 -22.60 -5.15 -11.27
CA SER A 191 -22.37 -5.20 -12.71
C SER A 191 -21.71 -3.92 -13.27
N GLU A 192 -22.06 -2.76 -12.71
CA GLU A 192 -21.47 -1.48 -13.12
C GLU A 192 -20.03 -1.37 -12.59
N ILE A 193 -19.77 -1.80 -11.37
CA ILE A 193 -18.44 -1.84 -10.76
C ILE A 193 -17.52 -2.76 -11.59
N GLU A 194 -18.01 -3.95 -11.93
CA GLU A 194 -17.26 -4.90 -12.75
C GLU A 194 -17.01 -4.35 -14.16
N SER A 195 -17.96 -3.68 -14.75
CA SER A 195 -17.83 -3.06 -16.08
C SER A 195 -16.70 -2.02 -16.15
N ILE A 196 -16.43 -1.33 -15.05
CA ILE A 196 -15.30 -0.38 -14.95
C ILE A 196 -13.97 -1.14 -15.10
N ALA A 197 -13.82 -2.29 -14.41
CA ALA A 197 -12.60 -3.09 -14.49
C ALA A 197 -12.37 -3.63 -15.92
N TYR A 198 -13.40 -4.18 -16.56
CA TYR A 198 -13.27 -4.64 -17.96
C TYR A 198 -12.97 -3.50 -18.92
N ARG A 199 -13.57 -2.34 -18.73
CA ARG A 199 -13.28 -1.17 -19.55
C ARG A 199 -11.84 -0.69 -19.42
N ILE A 200 -11.25 -0.78 -18.22
CA ILE A 200 -9.82 -0.52 -18.00
C ILE A 200 -8.99 -1.54 -18.78
N LEU A 201 -9.28 -2.82 -18.60
CA LEU A 201 -8.56 -3.90 -19.25
C LEU A 201 -8.56 -3.76 -20.77
N ASP A 202 -9.74 -3.58 -21.38
CA ASP A 202 -9.91 -3.47 -22.82
C ASP A 202 -9.16 -2.27 -23.40
N ASN A 203 -9.25 -1.10 -22.75
CA ASN A 203 -8.57 0.11 -23.25
C ASN A 203 -7.06 0.02 -23.12
N VAL A 204 -6.53 -0.48 -21.97
CA VAL A 204 -5.08 -0.63 -21.79
C VAL A 204 -4.53 -1.65 -22.77
N GLN A 205 -5.23 -2.77 -22.98
CA GLN A 205 -4.82 -3.77 -23.95
C GLN A 205 -4.86 -3.25 -25.40
N ALA A 206 -5.88 -2.46 -25.74
CA ALA A 206 -6.04 -1.92 -27.09
C ALA A 206 -5.06 -0.78 -27.41
N GLU A 207 -4.85 0.15 -26.49
CA GLU A 207 -4.07 1.39 -26.73
C GLU A 207 -2.61 1.26 -26.30
N ALA A 208 -2.33 0.56 -25.18
CA ALA A 208 -0.98 0.41 -24.66
C ALA A 208 -0.37 -0.98 -24.96
N MET A 209 -1.12 -1.92 -25.52
CA MET A 209 -0.70 -3.32 -25.78
C MET A 209 -0.09 -4.01 -24.53
N GLN A 210 -0.40 -3.52 -23.34
CA GLN A 210 0.09 -4.05 -22.09
C GLN A 210 -0.93 -4.97 -21.43
N GLN A 211 -0.48 -6.14 -21.00
CA GLN A 211 -1.30 -7.06 -20.21
C GLN A 211 -1.32 -6.61 -18.76
N LEU A 212 -2.49 -6.69 -18.15
CA LEU A 212 -2.65 -6.40 -16.72
C LEU A 212 -3.68 -7.31 -16.09
N HIS A 213 -3.55 -7.48 -14.77
CA HIS A 213 -4.52 -8.12 -13.90
C HIS A 213 -5.14 -7.07 -12.99
N ILE A 214 -6.43 -7.16 -12.77
CA ILE A 214 -7.20 -6.20 -11.97
C ILE A 214 -7.85 -6.93 -10.81
N GLY A 215 -7.49 -6.55 -9.59
CA GLY A 215 -8.22 -6.93 -8.38
C GLY A 215 -9.04 -5.77 -7.85
N TYR A 216 -10.25 -6.03 -7.37
CA TYR A 216 -11.02 -4.99 -6.69
C TYR A 216 -11.66 -5.51 -5.41
N GLY A 217 -11.72 -4.61 -4.39
CA GLY A 217 -12.24 -4.90 -3.08
C GLY A 217 -13.76 -4.77 -3.00
N ARG A 218 -14.26 -4.51 -1.79
CA ARG A 218 -15.65 -4.16 -1.53
C ARG A 218 -15.88 -2.67 -1.60
N LEU A 219 -17.12 -2.29 -1.86
CA LEU A 219 -17.55 -0.90 -1.82
C LEU A 219 -17.26 -0.29 -0.44
N ALA A 220 -16.59 0.86 -0.45
CA ALA A 220 -16.38 1.68 0.73
C ALA A 220 -17.40 2.84 0.70
N GLU A 221 -18.33 2.85 1.65
CA GLU A 221 -19.35 3.90 1.76
C GLU A 221 -18.75 5.24 2.25
N GLU A 222 -17.61 5.19 2.90
CA GLU A 222 -16.86 6.32 3.40
C GLU A 222 -15.38 6.22 2.99
N LEU A 223 -14.69 7.35 2.88
CA LEU A 223 -13.28 7.39 2.45
C LEU A 223 -12.36 6.54 3.34
N ILE A 224 -12.61 6.50 4.64
CA ILE A 224 -11.79 5.67 5.55
C ILE A 224 -11.86 4.18 5.21
N GLY A 225 -12.95 3.73 4.62
CA GLY A 225 -13.15 2.33 4.19
C GLY A 225 -12.30 1.91 3.01
N ILE A 226 -11.65 2.85 2.28
CA ILE A 226 -10.82 2.50 1.13
C ILE A 226 -9.57 1.68 1.52
N SER A 227 -9.06 1.83 2.74
CA SER A 227 -7.95 1.01 3.24
C SER A 227 -8.31 -0.48 3.19
N LYS A 228 -9.46 -0.84 3.76
CA LYS A 228 -9.94 -2.22 3.74
C LYS A 228 -10.26 -2.72 2.33
N SER A 229 -10.85 -1.85 1.49
CA SER A 229 -11.11 -2.17 0.08
C SER A 229 -9.81 -2.43 -0.69
N TYR A 230 -8.75 -1.69 -0.40
CA TYR A 230 -7.42 -1.87 -0.97
C TYR A 230 -6.79 -3.21 -0.58
N GLU A 231 -6.78 -3.54 0.71
CA GLU A 231 -6.31 -4.85 1.20
C GLU A 231 -7.05 -6.01 0.51
N GLN A 232 -8.37 -5.89 0.38
CA GLN A 232 -9.19 -6.88 -0.31
C GLN A 232 -8.88 -6.99 -1.81
N ALA A 233 -8.60 -5.86 -2.47
CA ALA A 233 -8.20 -5.84 -3.88
C ALA A 233 -6.84 -6.53 -4.11
N LEU A 234 -5.88 -6.31 -3.19
CA LEU A 234 -4.60 -7.01 -3.21
C LEU A 234 -4.78 -8.52 -3.01
N GLN A 235 -5.57 -8.92 -2.01
CA GLN A 235 -5.88 -10.34 -1.77
C GLN A 235 -6.56 -10.98 -2.99
N ALA A 236 -7.43 -10.23 -3.70
CA ALA A 236 -8.06 -10.74 -4.92
C ALA A 236 -7.04 -11.06 -6.01
N LEU A 237 -6.02 -10.23 -6.20
CA LEU A 237 -4.93 -10.49 -7.14
C LEU A 237 -4.06 -11.68 -6.71
N GLU A 238 -3.69 -11.74 -5.45
CA GLU A 238 -2.81 -12.80 -4.92
C GLU A 238 -3.50 -14.17 -4.97
N ILE A 239 -4.72 -14.25 -4.48
CA ILE A 239 -5.52 -15.49 -4.53
C ILE A 239 -5.77 -15.90 -5.98
N GLY A 240 -6.11 -14.93 -6.84
CA GLY A 240 -6.31 -15.20 -8.26
C GLY A 240 -5.07 -15.78 -8.95
N SER A 241 -3.88 -15.29 -8.59
CA SER A 241 -2.62 -15.81 -9.14
C SER A 241 -2.29 -17.23 -8.63
N ILE A 242 -2.56 -17.53 -7.35
CA ILE A 242 -2.30 -18.86 -6.74
C ILE A 242 -3.22 -19.93 -7.35
N PHE A 243 -4.48 -19.61 -7.52
CA PHE A 243 -5.47 -20.55 -8.05
C PHE A 243 -5.53 -20.54 -9.59
N GLU A 244 -4.53 -19.97 -10.27
CA GLU A 244 -4.43 -19.90 -11.74
C GLU A 244 -5.75 -19.49 -12.39
N MET A 245 -6.48 -18.57 -11.74
CA MET A 245 -7.73 -18.06 -12.31
C MET A 245 -7.42 -17.38 -13.63
N ARG A 246 -7.95 -17.94 -14.73
CA ARG A 246 -7.74 -17.42 -16.11
C ARG A 246 -8.37 -16.06 -16.35
N HIS A 247 -8.93 -15.45 -15.31
CA HIS A 247 -9.60 -14.17 -15.40
C HIS A 247 -8.62 -13.04 -15.09
N SER A 248 -8.51 -12.09 -16.02
CA SER A 248 -7.72 -10.87 -15.80
C SER A 248 -8.37 -9.90 -14.82
N VAL A 249 -9.65 -10.11 -14.45
CA VAL A 249 -10.42 -9.29 -13.51
C VAL A 249 -10.92 -10.16 -12.36
N MET A 250 -10.57 -9.80 -11.14
CA MET A 250 -10.85 -10.58 -9.93
C MET A 250 -11.55 -9.73 -8.87
N ALA A 251 -12.79 -10.10 -8.54
CA ALA A 251 -13.57 -9.50 -7.47
C ALA A 251 -13.28 -10.22 -6.15
N TYR A 252 -12.97 -9.49 -5.09
CA TYR A 252 -12.78 -10.07 -3.75
C TYR A 252 -13.99 -10.92 -3.30
N GLU A 253 -15.21 -10.49 -3.61
CA GLU A 253 -16.42 -11.21 -3.24
C GLU A 253 -16.60 -12.56 -3.95
N ARG A 254 -15.99 -12.72 -5.12
CA ARG A 254 -16.10 -13.95 -5.92
C ARG A 254 -15.05 -15.01 -5.59
N LEU A 255 -14.10 -14.71 -4.71
CA LEU A 255 -13.04 -15.64 -4.34
C LEU A 255 -13.54 -16.85 -3.54
N GLY A 256 -14.75 -16.77 -2.97
CA GLY A 256 -15.39 -17.90 -2.26
C GLY A 256 -14.52 -18.48 -1.15
N VAL A 257 -14.36 -19.80 -1.19
CA VAL A 257 -13.55 -20.57 -0.22
C VAL A 257 -12.06 -20.27 -0.35
N GLY A 258 -11.58 -19.80 -1.51
CA GLY A 258 -10.19 -19.44 -1.73
C GLY A 258 -9.65 -18.44 -0.69
N ARG A 259 -10.50 -17.54 -0.17
CA ARG A 259 -10.13 -16.62 0.92
C ARG A 259 -9.79 -17.36 2.21
N LEU A 260 -10.59 -18.33 2.58
CA LEU A 260 -10.37 -19.12 3.80
C LEU A 260 -9.09 -19.95 3.68
N VAL A 261 -8.87 -20.55 2.51
CA VAL A 261 -7.64 -21.33 2.25
C VAL A 261 -6.41 -20.43 2.29
N TYR A 262 -6.50 -19.23 1.75
CA TYR A 262 -5.40 -18.26 1.76
C TYR A 262 -5.05 -17.79 3.19
N GLU A 263 -6.04 -17.62 4.05
CA GLU A 263 -5.87 -17.22 5.46
C GLU A 263 -5.40 -18.35 6.37
N LEU A 264 -5.40 -19.61 5.90
CA LEU A 264 -4.92 -20.74 6.69
C LEU A 264 -3.41 -20.60 6.98
N PRO A 265 -2.99 -20.78 8.25
CA PRO A 265 -1.58 -20.89 8.57
C PRO A 265 -0.95 -22.03 7.78
N ARG A 266 0.22 -21.79 7.20
CA ARG A 266 0.95 -22.75 6.37
C ARG A 266 1.11 -24.11 7.07
N GLU A 267 1.44 -24.09 8.36
CA GLU A 267 1.58 -25.31 9.17
C GLU A 267 0.28 -26.14 9.24
N SER A 268 -0.88 -25.47 9.24
CA SER A 268 -2.18 -26.16 9.24
C SER A 268 -2.48 -26.80 7.88
N GLY A 269 -2.11 -26.11 6.79
CA GLY A 269 -2.21 -26.65 5.44
C GLY A 269 -1.28 -27.85 5.23
N GLU A 270 -0.02 -27.74 5.62
CA GLU A 270 0.97 -28.83 5.52
C GLU A 270 0.52 -30.06 6.32
N ARG A 271 0.06 -29.89 7.55
CA ARG A 271 -0.46 -30.97 8.39
C ARG A 271 -1.66 -31.68 7.73
N PHE A 272 -2.59 -30.91 7.17
CA PHE A 272 -3.74 -31.46 6.46
C PHE A 272 -3.29 -32.29 5.24
N LEU A 273 -2.33 -31.80 4.47
CA LEU A 273 -1.77 -32.53 3.34
C LEU A 273 -1.08 -33.83 3.79
N GLU A 274 -0.28 -33.81 4.86
CA GLU A 274 0.34 -34.98 5.43
C GLU A 274 -0.69 -36.01 5.89
N GLU A 275 -1.80 -35.60 6.53
CA GLU A 275 -2.90 -36.47 6.95
C GLU A 275 -3.61 -37.08 5.74
N VAL A 276 -3.95 -36.28 4.73
CA VAL A 276 -4.69 -36.74 3.54
C VAL A 276 -3.85 -37.71 2.70
N PHE A 277 -2.59 -37.40 2.49
CA PHE A 277 -1.70 -38.20 1.63
C PHE A 277 -0.97 -39.31 2.39
N SER A 278 -0.94 -39.25 3.73
CA SER A 278 -0.26 -40.26 4.59
C SER A 278 1.18 -40.54 4.14
N GLY A 279 1.93 -39.54 3.71
CA GLY A 279 3.29 -39.66 3.21
C GLY A 279 3.42 -40.18 1.78
N LYS A 280 2.31 -40.26 1.03
CA LYS A 280 2.28 -40.69 -0.38
C LYS A 280 2.11 -39.56 -1.38
N GLU A 281 2.49 -38.35 -1.00
CA GLU A 281 2.32 -37.10 -1.80
C GLU A 281 2.92 -37.22 -3.21
N GLY A 282 4.01 -37.99 -3.37
CA GLY A 282 4.68 -38.19 -4.65
C GLY A 282 4.07 -39.26 -5.55
N GLU A 283 2.99 -39.94 -5.11
CA GLU A 283 2.31 -40.99 -5.89
C GLU A 283 1.18 -40.45 -6.78
N LEU A 284 0.68 -39.22 -6.55
CA LEU A 284 -0.24 -38.56 -7.46
C LEU A 284 0.49 -38.10 -8.70
N GLU A 285 0.06 -38.58 -9.84
CA GLU A 285 0.59 -38.15 -11.13
C GLU A 285 -0.03 -36.79 -11.51
N GLU A 286 0.71 -35.99 -12.28
CA GLU A 286 0.22 -34.68 -12.80
C GLU A 286 -1.13 -34.85 -13.56
N GLU A 287 -1.33 -35.97 -14.20
CA GLU A 287 -2.62 -36.33 -14.84
C GLU A 287 -3.78 -36.45 -13.87
N ASP A 288 -3.55 -36.90 -12.63
CA ASP A 288 -4.62 -37.03 -11.62
C ASP A 288 -5.02 -35.65 -11.10
N LEU A 289 -4.04 -34.78 -10.84
CA LEU A 289 -4.29 -33.40 -10.43
C LEU A 289 -5.07 -32.66 -11.52
N GLY A 290 -4.64 -32.74 -12.77
CA GLY A 290 -5.36 -32.14 -13.90
C GLY A 290 -6.77 -32.74 -14.11
N THR A 291 -6.97 -34.01 -13.73
CA THR A 291 -8.29 -34.66 -13.77
C THR A 291 -9.21 -34.07 -12.69
N ILE A 292 -8.71 -33.88 -11.46
CA ILE A 292 -9.46 -33.27 -10.35
C ILE A 292 -9.85 -31.85 -10.73
N GLU A 293 -8.91 -31.04 -11.19
CA GLU A 293 -9.14 -29.66 -11.59
C GLU A 293 -10.25 -29.53 -12.63
N ARG A 294 -10.14 -30.28 -13.74
CA ARG A 294 -11.17 -30.31 -14.78
C ARG A 294 -12.52 -30.81 -14.30
N PHE A 295 -12.53 -31.77 -13.38
CA PHE A 295 -13.75 -32.30 -12.81
C PHE A 295 -14.46 -31.25 -11.92
N LEU A 296 -13.72 -30.49 -11.14
CA LEU A 296 -14.24 -29.38 -10.34
C LEU A 296 -14.74 -28.23 -11.22
N GLU A 297 -13.98 -27.81 -12.24
CA GLU A 297 -14.37 -26.80 -13.22
C GLU A 297 -15.70 -27.14 -13.92
N ASN A 298 -15.96 -28.42 -14.17
CA ASN A 298 -17.18 -28.91 -14.79
C ASN A 298 -18.28 -29.24 -13.78
N ASN A 299 -18.25 -28.67 -12.57
CA ASN A 299 -19.25 -28.85 -11.53
C ASN A 299 -19.51 -30.36 -11.22
N LEU A 300 -18.46 -31.13 -11.13
CA LEU A 300 -18.51 -32.57 -10.85
C LEU A 300 -19.27 -33.42 -11.92
N ASN A 301 -19.34 -32.91 -13.15
CA ASN A 301 -20.02 -33.59 -14.25
C ASN A 301 -19.07 -34.54 -15.01
N ILE A 302 -19.15 -35.82 -14.71
CA ILE A 302 -18.31 -36.88 -15.32
C ILE A 302 -18.34 -36.84 -16.86
N SER A 303 -19.51 -36.69 -17.46
CA SER A 303 -19.65 -36.79 -18.92
C SER A 303 -19.03 -35.56 -19.62
N GLU A 304 -19.24 -34.39 -19.08
CA GLU A 304 -18.68 -33.15 -19.62
C GLU A 304 -17.17 -33.10 -19.44
N THR A 305 -16.67 -33.50 -18.27
CA THR A 305 -15.24 -33.57 -18.00
C THR A 305 -14.52 -34.56 -18.95
N ALA A 306 -15.08 -35.73 -19.12
CA ALA A 306 -14.52 -36.75 -20.05
C ALA A 306 -14.47 -36.22 -21.49
N ARG A 307 -15.53 -35.50 -21.93
CA ARG A 307 -15.59 -34.86 -23.25
C ARG A 307 -14.51 -33.80 -23.42
N GLN A 308 -14.35 -32.93 -22.45
CA GLN A 308 -13.35 -31.84 -22.50
C GLN A 308 -11.91 -32.35 -22.43
N MET A 309 -11.68 -33.45 -21.67
CA MET A 309 -10.38 -34.10 -21.59
C MET A 309 -10.07 -35.03 -22.76
N TYR A 310 -11.00 -35.22 -23.69
CA TYR A 310 -10.88 -36.15 -24.82
C TYR A 310 -10.59 -37.59 -24.38
N ILE A 311 -11.14 -38.03 -23.23
CA ILE A 311 -11.01 -39.41 -22.72
C ILE A 311 -12.37 -40.12 -22.63
N HIS A 312 -12.31 -41.44 -22.55
CA HIS A 312 -13.53 -42.19 -22.30
C HIS A 312 -14.04 -42.03 -20.86
N ARG A 313 -15.36 -41.99 -20.66
CA ARG A 313 -15.98 -41.82 -19.34
C ARG A 313 -15.42 -42.79 -18.29
N ASN A 314 -15.19 -44.05 -18.68
CA ASN A 314 -14.67 -45.07 -17.76
C ASN A 314 -13.22 -44.77 -17.34
N THR A 315 -12.41 -44.17 -18.21
CA THR A 315 -11.05 -43.72 -17.88
C THR A 315 -11.07 -42.60 -16.84
N LEU A 316 -12.00 -41.66 -16.98
CA LEU A 316 -12.19 -40.59 -15.98
C LEU A 316 -12.59 -41.20 -14.62
N VAL A 317 -13.59 -42.07 -14.60
CA VAL A 317 -14.02 -42.75 -13.36
C VAL A 317 -12.87 -43.49 -12.70
N TYR A 318 -12.09 -44.25 -13.48
CA TYR A 318 -10.91 -44.96 -12.97
C TYR A 318 -9.88 -44.02 -12.33
N ARG A 319 -9.60 -42.84 -12.94
CA ARG A 319 -8.69 -41.85 -12.37
C ARG A 319 -9.23 -41.29 -11.05
N LEU A 320 -10.52 -40.94 -10.97
CA LEU A 320 -11.15 -40.44 -9.75
C LEU A 320 -11.16 -41.52 -8.63
N GLU A 321 -11.33 -42.80 -8.98
CA GLU A 321 -11.22 -43.91 -8.03
C GLU A 321 -9.78 -44.14 -7.55
N ARG A 322 -8.77 -43.92 -8.41
CA ARG A 322 -7.36 -43.95 -8.03
C ARG A 322 -7.08 -42.86 -7.00
N VAL A 323 -7.52 -41.64 -7.23
CA VAL A 323 -7.40 -40.50 -6.28
C VAL A 323 -8.06 -40.87 -4.94
N GLN A 324 -9.29 -41.41 -4.97
CA GLN A 324 -9.99 -41.83 -3.75
C GLN A 324 -9.22 -42.91 -2.97
N LYS A 325 -8.62 -43.88 -3.64
CA LYS A 325 -7.83 -44.93 -2.98
C LYS A 325 -6.55 -44.36 -2.32
N MET A 326 -5.99 -43.33 -2.89
CA MET A 326 -4.76 -42.72 -2.39
C MET A 326 -5.03 -41.77 -1.21
N THR A 327 -6.05 -40.94 -1.35
CA THR A 327 -6.35 -39.84 -0.39
C THR A 327 -7.40 -40.23 0.66
N GLY A 328 -8.16 -41.30 0.43
CA GLY A 328 -9.35 -41.59 1.22
C GLY A 328 -10.57 -40.71 0.88
N LEU A 329 -10.39 -39.64 0.09
CA LEU A 329 -11.41 -38.64 -0.23
C LEU A 329 -12.08 -38.95 -1.59
N ASP A 330 -13.41 -39.13 -1.60
CA ASP A 330 -14.16 -39.26 -2.83
C ASP A 330 -14.58 -37.88 -3.36
N VAL A 331 -13.78 -37.31 -4.27
CA VAL A 331 -14.02 -35.98 -4.87
C VAL A 331 -15.35 -35.89 -5.64
N ARG A 332 -16.06 -36.98 -5.89
CA ARG A 332 -17.41 -37.02 -6.48
C ARG A 332 -18.50 -36.66 -5.48
N ARG A 333 -18.18 -36.63 -4.19
CA ARG A 333 -19.14 -36.34 -3.10
C ARG A 333 -18.81 -34.98 -2.47
N PHE A 334 -19.64 -34.02 -2.76
CA PHE A 334 -19.47 -32.66 -2.21
C PHE A 334 -19.42 -32.63 -0.67
N CYS A 335 -20.18 -33.52 0.01
CA CYS A 335 -20.18 -33.59 1.48
C CYS A 335 -18.83 -34.00 2.09
N LEU A 336 -17.97 -34.70 1.37
CA LEU A 336 -16.68 -35.18 1.87
C LEU A 336 -15.56 -34.11 1.78
N LEU A 337 -15.80 -33.02 1.06
CA LEU A 337 -15.01 -31.81 1.19
C LEU A 337 -15.23 -31.10 2.55
N TYR A 338 -16.32 -31.44 3.26
CA TYR A 338 -16.70 -30.86 4.55
C TYR A 338 -16.56 -31.82 5.74
N THR A 339 -16.55 -33.10 5.53
CA THR A 339 -16.52 -34.10 6.61
C THR A 339 -15.55 -35.20 6.26
N SER A 340 -14.32 -35.04 6.67
CA SER A 340 -13.48 -36.22 6.93
C SER A 340 -14.05 -36.94 8.17
N PRO A 341 -14.17 -38.28 8.21
CA PRO A 341 -14.65 -39.00 9.38
C PRO A 341 -13.75 -38.79 10.58
#